data_744d7033787e220b7f7c1ad83517b9c0
#
_entry.id   744d7033787e220b7f7c1ad83517b9c0
#
_cell.length_a   1.000
_cell.length_b   1.000
_cell.length_c   1.000
_cell.angle_alpha   90.00
_cell.angle_beta   90.00
_cell.angle_gamma   90.00
#
_symmetry.space_group_name_H-M   'P 1'
#
loop_
_entity.id
_entity.type
_entity.pdbx_description
1 polymer ?
#
loop_
_entity_poly.entity_id
_entity_poly.type
_entity_poly.pdbx_seq_one_letter_code
_entity_poly.pdbx_strand_id
1 'polypeptide(L)'
;MINKLVEKIKKTGAPIVVGLDPMLSYIPQHILDKAYAEYGETLEGAAEAVWQFNKEIVDKTYDLIPAVKPQIAMYEQFGIPGMEAFKKTVDYCKSKDLVIIGDVKRGDIGSTSAAYATGHLGKIKVGSKEYVPFGEDFATVNPYLGSDGVNPFIDVCKEEKKGLFILVKTSNPSSGEFQDRLIDGRPLYELVGEKVAEWGAECMGDEYSYIGAVVGATYPEMGKVLRKIMPKSYILVPGYGAQGGKGKDLVHFFNEDGLGAIVNSSRGIIAAYKQEAYAKFGAENFGDASRAAVEAMIADISGALAAK
;
A
#
# COMPACT_ATOMS: atom_id res chain seq x y z
N MET A 1 4.64 10.26 10.33
CA MET A 1 4.30 8.84 10.06
C MET A 1 5.46 8.02 9.50
N ILE A 2 6.31 8.64 8.65
CA ILE A 2 7.45 7.91 8.05
C ILE A 2 8.40 7.32 9.10
N ASN A 3 8.70 8.05 10.18
CA ASN A 3 9.55 7.54 11.26
C ASN A 3 8.94 6.27 11.90
N LYS A 4 7.61 6.26 12.14
CA LYS A 4 6.92 5.07 12.65
C LYS A 4 7.04 3.88 11.69
N LEU A 5 6.92 4.11 10.38
CA LEU A 5 7.09 3.05 9.37
C LEU A 5 8.52 2.49 9.42
N VAL A 6 9.53 3.36 9.45
CA VAL A 6 10.95 2.97 9.53
C VAL A 6 11.25 2.19 10.80
N GLU A 7 10.77 2.66 11.96
CA GLU A 7 10.93 1.94 13.23
C GLU A 7 10.33 0.53 13.19
N LYS A 8 9.12 0.41 12.62
CA LYS A 8 8.47 -0.89 12.48
C LYS A 8 9.20 -1.83 11.52
N ILE A 9 9.70 -1.32 10.41
CA ILE A 9 10.55 -2.11 9.49
C ILE A 9 11.80 -2.59 10.23
N LYS A 10 12.49 -1.71 10.95
CA LYS A 10 13.68 -2.08 11.75
C LYS A 10 13.33 -3.13 12.82
N LYS A 11 12.18 -2.99 13.49
CA LYS A 11 11.71 -3.92 14.54
C LYS A 11 11.36 -5.30 14.00
N THR A 12 10.66 -5.37 12.88
CA THR A 12 10.23 -6.63 12.26
C THR A 12 11.30 -7.28 11.38
N GLY A 13 12.32 -6.51 10.95
CA GLY A 13 13.28 -6.94 9.93
C GLY A 13 12.64 -7.16 8.56
N ALA A 14 11.41 -6.65 8.35
CA ALA A 14 10.56 -6.96 7.20
C ALA A 14 10.18 -5.68 6.43
N PRO A 15 10.92 -5.29 5.36
CA PRO A 15 10.53 -4.14 4.54
C PRO A 15 9.42 -4.50 3.54
N ILE A 16 8.33 -5.06 4.05
CA ILE A 16 7.20 -5.55 3.25
C ILE A 16 5.87 -5.00 3.73
N VAL A 17 4.89 -4.98 2.84
CA VAL A 17 3.51 -4.64 3.16
C VAL A 17 2.55 -5.65 2.55
N VAL A 18 1.59 -6.11 3.34
CA VAL A 18 0.53 -7.01 2.87
C VAL A 18 -0.57 -6.19 2.22
N GLY A 19 -0.79 -6.41 0.93
CA GLY A 19 -1.90 -5.82 0.20
C GLY A 19 -3.20 -6.55 0.54
N LEU A 20 -4.17 -5.80 1.07
CA LEU A 20 -5.52 -6.29 1.31
C LEU A 20 -6.42 -5.89 0.13
N ASP A 21 -6.31 -6.68 -0.95
CA ASP A 21 -7.02 -6.52 -2.21
C ASP A 21 -8.04 -7.69 -2.38
N PRO A 22 -9.06 -7.80 -1.50
CA PRO A 22 -9.92 -8.97 -1.45
C PRO A 22 -10.83 -9.05 -2.67
N MET A 23 -10.79 -10.18 -3.37
CA MET A 23 -11.79 -10.58 -4.36
C MET A 23 -12.65 -11.70 -3.77
N LEU A 24 -13.94 -11.77 -4.07
CA LEU A 24 -14.80 -12.86 -3.60
C LEU A 24 -14.25 -14.24 -4.00
N SER A 25 -13.61 -14.32 -5.18
CA SER A 25 -12.95 -15.54 -5.63
C SER A 25 -11.73 -15.96 -4.81
N TYR A 26 -11.18 -15.08 -3.96
CA TYR A 26 -10.08 -15.42 -3.05
C TYR A 26 -10.58 -15.88 -1.68
N ILE A 27 -11.81 -15.56 -1.35
CA ILE A 27 -12.40 -15.89 -0.04
C ILE A 27 -12.76 -17.37 -0.01
N PRO A 28 -12.35 -18.14 1.00
CA PRO A 28 -12.75 -19.53 1.18
C PRO A 28 -14.27 -19.69 1.30
N GLN A 29 -14.81 -20.78 0.75
CA GLN A 29 -16.25 -20.99 0.68
C GLN A 29 -16.92 -20.97 2.06
N HIS A 30 -16.31 -21.53 3.10
CA HIS A 30 -16.86 -21.53 4.45
C HIS A 30 -17.05 -20.11 5.04
N ILE A 31 -16.23 -19.14 4.65
CA ILE A 31 -16.39 -17.72 5.06
C ILE A 31 -17.57 -17.10 4.30
N LEU A 32 -17.69 -17.37 2.99
CA LEU A 32 -18.83 -16.92 2.18
C LEU A 32 -20.13 -17.51 2.71
N ASP A 33 -20.18 -18.82 2.94
CA ASP A 33 -21.37 -19.53 3.44
C ASP A 33 -21.83 -18.94 4.78
N LYS A 34 -20.90 -18.67 5.68
CA LYS A 34 -21.20 -18.06 6.99
C LYS A 34 -21.76 -16.65 6.84
N ALA A 35 -21.15 -15.80 6.00
CA ALA A 35 -21.62 -14.43 5.79
C ALA A 35 -22.98 -14.42 5.10
N TYR A 36 -23.19 -15.28 4.11
CA TYR A 36 -24.44 -15.37 3.38
C TYR A 36 -25.58 -16.00 4.20
N ALA A 37 -25.26 -16.87 5.15
CA ALA A 37 -26.26 -17.39 6.08
C ALA A 37 -26.83 -16.30 7.00
N GLU A 38 -26.02 -15.28 7.33
CA GLU A 38 -26.42 -14.19 8.23
C GLU A 38 -27.02 -13.00 7.47
N TYR A 39 -26.43 -12.60 6.32
CA TYR A 39 -26.78 -11.38 5.58
C TYR A 39 -27.41 -11.66 4.19
N GLY A 40 -27.53 -12.94 3.79
CA GLY A 40 -27.96 -13.32 2.44
C GLY A 40 -26.86 -13.12 1.39
N GLU A 41 -27.16 -13.52 0.15
CA GLU A 41 -26.34 -13.24 -1.03
C GLU A 41 -26.56 -11.79 -1.49
N THR A 42 -26.10 -10.85 -0.69
CA THR A 42 -26.28 -9.39 -0.82
C THR A 42 -24.95 -8.67 -0.81
N LEU A 43 -24.96 -7.34 -1.02
CA LEU A 43 -23.75 -6.53 -0.87
C LEU A 43 -23.24 -6.53 0.58
N GLU A 44 -24.15 -6.58 1.56
CA GLU A 44 -23.83 -6.70 2.98
C GLU A 44 -23.14 -8.03 3.29
N GLY A 45 -23.67 -9.15 2.75
CA GLY A 45 -23.06 -10.47 2.90
C GLY A 45 -21.67 -10.55 2.27
N ALA A 46 -21.49 -9.97 1.07
CA ALA A 46 -20.20 -9.88 0.42
C ALA A 46 -19.20 -9.03 1.24
N ALA A 47 -19.63 -7.88 1.75
CA ALA A 47 -18.80 -7.00 2.57
C ALA A 47 -18.41 -7.65 3.90
N GLU A 48 -19.30 -8.38 4.55
CA GLU A 48 -18.99 -9.14 5.78
C GLU A 48 -17.98 -10.26 5.49
N ALA A 49 -18.13 -10.99 4.38
CA ALA A 49 -17.15 -12.00 3.97
C ALA A 49 -15.76 -11.40 3.73
N VAL A 50 -15.68 -10.25 3.05
CA VAL A 50 -14.43 -9.48 2.87
C VAL A 50 -13.82 -9.10 4.22
N TRP A 51 -14.62 -8.60 5.15
CA TRP A 51 -14.16 -8.25 6.47
C TRP A 51 -13.60 -9.45 7.24
N GLN A 52 -14.31 -10.57 7.30
CA GLN A 52 -13.86 -11.77 8.01
C GLN A 52 -12.56 -12.33 7.39
N PHE A 53 -12.46 -12.33 6.07
CA PHE A 53 -11.27 -12.74 5.34
C PHE A 53 -10.05 -11.88 5.70
N ASN A 54 -10.18 -10.55 5.64
CA ASN A 54 -9.10 -9.64 6.02
C ASN A 54 -8.69 -9.80 7.49
N LYS A 55 -9.68 -9.94 8.37
CA LYS A 55 -9.44 -10.10 9.81
C LYS A 55 -8.55 -11.30 10.10
N GLU A 56 -8.88 -12.46 9.52
CA GLU A 56 -8.10 -13.68 9.71
C GLU A 56 -6.66 -13.53 9.21
N ILE A 57 -6.48 -12.93 8.00
CA ILE A 57 -5.13 -12.67 7.45
C ILE A 57 -4.33 -11.78 8.39
N VAL A 58 -4.94 -10.71 8.88
CA VAL A 58 -4.28 -9.77 9.81
C VAL A 58 -3.94 -10.46 11.12
N ASP A 59 -4.84 -11.25 11.69
CA ASP A 59 -4.59 -11.99 12.93
C ASP A 59 -3.40 -12.94 12.83
N LYS A 60 -3.18 -13.51 11.65
CA LYS A 60 -2.07 -14.44 11.39
C LYS A 60 -0.75 -13.78 11.00
N THR A 61 -0.75 -12.50 10.64
CA THR A 61 0.45 -11.85 10.05
C THR A 61 0.91 -10.58 10.76
N TYR A 62 0.09 -9.96 11.62
CA TYR A 62 0.37 -8.63 12.19
C TYR A 62 1.69 -8.54 12.97
N ASP A 63 2.14 -9.62 13.57
CA ASP A 63 3.39 -9.70 14.33
C ASP A 63 4.65 -9.75 13.44
N LEU A 64 4.48 -10.08 12.16
CA LEU A 64 5.57 -10.23 11.18
C LEU A 64 5.78 -8.99 10.31
N ILE A 65 4.77 -8.12 10.18
CA ILE A 65 4.75 -7.05 9.17
C ILE A 65 4.64 -5.66 9.80
N PRO A 66 5.26 -4.63 9.19
CA PRO A 66 5.15 -3.24 9.65
C PRO A 66 3.83 -2.57 9.22
N ALA A 67 3.24 -3.01 8.10
CA ALA A 67 2.16 -2.30 7.44
C ALA A 67 1.22 -3.22 6.65
N VAL A 68 0.00 -2.72 6.42
CA VAL A 68 -0.96 -3.26 5.45
C VAL A 68 -1.36 -2.19 4.44
N LYS A 69 -1.80 -2.62 3.26
CA LYS A 69 -2.22 -1.74 2.16
C LYS A 69 -3.59 -2.17 1.62
N PRO A 70 -4.69 -1.69 2.23
CA PRO A 70 -6.02 -1.94 1.70
C PRO A 70 -6.23 -1.17 0.38
N GLN A 71 -6.68 -1.89 -0.66
CA GLN A 71 -7.01 -1.34 -1.97
C GLN A 71 -8.50 -0.96 -2.00
N ILE A 72 -8.79 0.32 -1.98
CA ILE A 72 -10.17 0.84 -1.78
C ILE A 72 -11.16 0.36 -2.85
N ALA A 73 -10.71 0.18 -4.10
CA ALA A 73 -11.58 -0.28 -5.20
C ALA A 73 -12.23 -1.65 -4.92
N MET A 74 -11.53 -2.51 -4.16
CA MET A 74 -12.04 -3.84 -3.78
C MET A 74 -13.17 -3.78 -2.74
N TYR A 75 -13.38 -2.62 -2.15
CA TYR A 75 -14.45 -2.33 -1.20
C TYR A 75 -15.52 -1.43 -1.84
N GLU A 76 -15.13 -0.39 -2.57
CA GLU A 76 -16.04 0.51 -3.28
C GLU A 76 -17.01 -0.24 -4.22
N GLN A 77 -16.58 -1.34 -4.84
CA GLN A 77 -17.42 -2.15 -5.70
C GLN A 77 -18.67 -2.73 -5.00
N PHE A 78 -18.67 -2.81 -3.67
CA PHE A 78 -19.80 -3.26 -2.87
C PHE A 78 -20.62 -2.08 -2.28
N GLY A 79 -20.38 -0.85 -2.75
CA GLY A 79 -21.10 0.33 -2.29
C GLY A 79 -20.87 0.66 -0.82
N ILE A 80 -21.94 1.11 -0.13
CA ILE A 80 -21.85 1.53 1.28
C ILE A 80 -21.38 0.38 2.20
N PRO A 81 -21.94 -0.84 2.13
CA PRO A 81 -21.45 -1.95 2.96
C PRO A 81 -19.94 -2.23 2.75
N GLY A 82 -19.45 -2.12 1.51
CA GLY A 82 -18.03 -2.25 1.21
C GLY A 82 -17.19 -1.16 1.86
N MET A 83 -17.65 0.08 1.86
CA MET A 83 -16.95 1.19 2.52
C MET A 83 -16.94 1.06 4.05
N GLU A 84 -18.00 0.50 4.64
CA GLU A 84 -18.02 0.13 6.05
C GLU A 84 -17.01 -0.96 6.37
N ALA A 85 -16.90 -2.00 5.51
CA ALA A 85 -15.89 -3.04 5.64
C ALA A 85 -14.46 -2.48 5.48
N PHE A 86 -14.24 -1.51 4.58
CA PHE A 86 -12.97 -0.79 4.46
C PHE A 86 -12.61 -0.09 5.76
N LYS A 87 -13.51 0.73 6.29
CA LYS A 87 -13.29 1.46 7.55
C LYS A 87 -13.02 0.49 8.70
N LYS A 88 -13.81 -0.56 8.83
CA LYS A 88 -13.66 -1.62 9.84
C LYS A 88 -12.29 -2.32 9.73
N THR A 89 -11.82 -2.58 8.50
CA THR A 89 -10.49 -3.15 8.24
C THR A 89 -9.38 -2.19 8.67
N VAL A 90 -9.47 -0.90 8.33
CA VAL A 90 -8.50 0.12 8.74
C VAL A 90 -8.40 0.22 10.25
N ASP A 91 -9.54 0.32 10.94
CA ASP A 91 -9.58 0.43 12.42
C ASP A 91 -9.01 -0.81 13.10
N TYR A 92 -9.33 -2.00 12.58
CA TYR A 92 -8.81 -3.25 13.10
C TYR A 92 -7.28 -3.34 12.95
N CYS A 93 -6.75 -3.03 11.78
CA CYS A 93 -5.31 -3.03 11.54
C CYS A 93 -4.58 -2.01 12.44
N LYS A 94 -5.19 -0.84 12.70
CA LYS A 94 -4.69 0.13 13.67
C LYS A 94 -4.67 -0.41 15.10
N SER A 95 -5.68 -1.18 15.49
CA SER A 95 -5.73 -1.81 16.83
C SER A 95 -4.60 -2.84 17.01
N LYS A 96 -4.05 -3.37 15.93
CA LYS A 96 -2.87 -4.24 15.90
C LYS A 96 -1.55 -3.45 15.75
N ASP A 97 -1.61 -2.13 15.88
CA ASP A 97 -0.47 -1.20 15.73
C ASP A 97 0.22 -1.25 14.34
N LEU A 98 -0.49 -1.67 13.30
CA LEU A 98 0.01 -1.65 11.92
C LEU A 98 -0.05 -0.24 11.33
N VAL A 99 0.89 0.07 10.42
CA VAL A 99 0.81 1.25 9.57
C VAL A 99 -0.14 0.96 8.41
N ILE A 100 -1.03 1.91 8.09
CA ILE A 100 -2.04 1.76 7.05
C ILE A 100 -1.64 2.59 5.83
N ILE A 101 -1.41 1.93 4.71
CA ILE A 101 -1.18 2.58 3.42
C ILE A 101 -2.47 2.46 2.60
N GLY A 102 -3.28 3.51 2.55
CA GLY A 102 -4.48 3.54 1.72
C GLY A 102 -4.11 3.56 0.23
N ASP A 103 -4.42 2.48 -0.47
CA ASP A 103 -4.21 2.43 -1.92
C ASP A 103 -5.45 2.97 -2.63
N VAL A 104 -5.54 4.30 -2.64
CA VAL A 104 -6.75 5.04 -3.04
C VAL A 104 -6.59 5.79 -4.35
N LYS A 105 -5.36 6.04 -4.79
CA LYS A 105 -4.97 6.66 -6.06
C LYS A 105 -5.82 7.90 -6.42
N ARG A 106 -6.05 8.77 -5.43
CA ARG A 106 -6.86 9.98 -5.63
C ARG A 106 -6.09 11.00 -6.49
N GLY A 107 -6.84 11.83 -7.21
CA GLY A 107 -6.31 12.89 -8.03
C GLY A 107 -7.44 13.84 -8.42
N ASP A 108 -7.34 15.09 -7.92
CA ASP A 108 -8.26 16.20 -8.20
C ASP A 108 -7.50 17.50 -7.91
N ILE A 109 -8.14 18.66 -7.97
CA ILE A 109 -7.52 19.96 -7.72
C ILE A 109 -8.21 20.73 -6.59
N GLY A 110 -7.48 21.67 -6.00
CA GLY A 110 -7.99 22.67 -5.06
C GLY A 110 -8.78 22.06 -3.90
N SER A 111 -9.98 22.59 -3.67
CA SER A 111 -10.85 22.16 -2.56
C SER A 111 -11.32 20.72 -2.66
N THR A 112 -11.47 20.18 -3.87
CA THR A 112 -11.85 18.77 -4.07
C THR A 112 -10.71 17.86 -3.64
N SER A 113 -9.47 18.17 -4.04
CA SER A 113 -8.29 17.45 -3.56
C SER A 113 -8.13 17.53 -2.04
N ALA A 114 -8.38 18.71 -1.45
CA ALA A 114 -8.38 18.90 0.01
C ALA A 114 -9.44 18.04 0.71
N ALA A 115 -10.62 17.88 0.12
CA ALA A 115 -11.67 17.01 0.68
C ALA A 115 -11.25 15.54 0.67
N TYR A 116 -10.61 15.05 -0.41
CA TYR A 116 -10.01 13.71 -0.42
C TYR A 116 -8.91 13.54 0.62
N ALA A 117 -8.00 14.51 0.73
CA ALA A 117 -6.93 14.49 1.71
C ALA A 117 -7.46 14.44 3.15
N THR A 118 -8.46 15.26 3.46
CA THR A 118 -9.13 15.27 4.76
C THR A 118 -9.80 13.92 5.04
N GLY A 119 -10.52 13.36 4.07
CA GLY A 119 -11.23 12.10 4.21
C GLY A 119 -10.31 10.92 4.52
N HIS A 120 -9.17 10.83 3.85
CA HIS A 120 -8.23 9.72 4.00
C HIS A 120 -7.23 9.94 5.14
N LEU A 121 -6.62 11.11 5.23
CA LEU A 121 -5.48 11.36 6.11
C LEU A 121 -5.76 12.34 7.25
N GLY A 122 -6.74 13.19 7.09
CA GLY A 122 -6.98 14.33 7.99
C GLY A 122 -8.10 14.13 8.98
N LYS A 123 -8.59 15.28 9.45
CA LYS A 123 -9.75 15.41 10.33
C LYS A 123 -10.74 16.39 9.74
N ILE A 124 -12.01 16.15 9.97
CA ILE A 124 -13.09 17.06 9.61
C ILE A 124 -13.78 17.59 10.84
N LYS A 125 -13.99 18.89 10.87
CA LYS A 125 -14.77 19.55 11.93
C LYS A 125 -16.25 19.57 11.55
N VAL A 126 -17.07 19.02 12.44
CA VAL A 126 -18.55 19.07 12.32
C VAL A 126 -19.12 19.73 13.58
N GLY A 127 -19.60 20.94 13.44
CA GLY A 127 -19.99 21.77 14.60
C GLY A 127 -18.75 22.08 15.46
N SER A 128 -18.78 21.68 16.73
CA SER A 128 -17.68 21.86 17.69
C SER A 128 -16.74 20.65 17.82
N LYS A 129 -17.00 19.58 17.09
CA LYS A 129 -16.27 18.29 17.23
C LYS A 129 -15.44 18.00 15.99
N GLU A 130 -14.30 17.32 16.20
CA GLU A 130 -13.44 16.81 15.15
C GLU A 130 -13.61 15.29 15.00
N TYR A 131 -13.58 14.83 13.75
CA TYR A 131 -13.71 13.42 13.40
C TYR A 131 -12.63 13.02 12.42
N VAL A 132 -12.14 11.79 12.54
CA VAL A 132 -11.23 11.13 11.60
C VAL A 132 -12.06 10.20 10.72
N PRO A 133 -12.28 10.52 9.43
CA PRO A 133 -13.16 9.70 8.59
C PRO A 133 -12.60 8.29 8.36
N PHE A 134 -11.65 8.11 7.45
CA PHE A 134 -11.03 6.80 7.21
C PHE A 134 -9.78 6.58 8.06
N GLY A 135 -8.89 7.54 8.11
CA GLY A 135 -7.77 7.57 9.06
C GLY A 135 -6.58 6.72 8.68
N GLU A 136 -6.31 6.53 7.38
CA GLU A 136 -5.07 5.91 6.93
C GLU A 136 -3.84 6.73 7.37
N ASP A 137 -2.68 6.13 7.28
CA ASP A 137 -1.40 6.75 7.65
C ASP A 137 -0.66 7.30 6.45
N PHE A 138 -0.83 6.64 5.31
CA PHE A 138 -0.39 7.06 3.99
C PHE A 138 -1.53 6.90 2.99
N ALA A 139 -1.52 7.71 1.93
CA ALA A 139 -2.42 7.57 0.78
C ALA A 139 -1.63 7.54 -0.53
N THR A 140 -2.08 6.77 -1.51
CA THR A 140 -1.55 6.85 -2.86
C THR A 140 -2.24 7.96 -3.64
N VAL A 141 -1.47 8.75 -4.43
CA VAL A 141 -1.96 9.93 -5.15
C VAL A 141 -1.45 9.89 -6.59
N ASN A 142 -2.32 10.27 -7.53
CA ASN A 142 -1.97 10.43 -8.92
C ASN A 142 -1.47 11.88 -9.16
N PRO A 143 -0.23 12.08 -9.68
CA PRO A 143 0.35 13.41 -9.85
C PRO A 143 -0.07 14.12 -11.14
N TYR A 144 -0.89 13.53 -11.99
CA TYR A 144 -1.15 14.02 -13.35
C TYR A 144 -1.68 15.46 -13.41
N LEU A 145 -2.37 15.92 -12.37
CA LEU A 145 -2.88 17.29 -12.25
C LEU A 145 -1.88 18.27 -11.62
N GLY A 146 -0.63 17.84 -11.39
CA GLY A 146 0.45 18.68 -10.89
C GLY A 146 0.29 19.10 -9.43
N SER A 147 0.94 20.21 -9.07
CA SER A 147 1.00 20.70 -7.69
C SER A 147 -0.39 21.08 -7.14
N ASP A 148 -1.31 21.55 -7.97
CA ASP A 148 -2.69 21.88 -7.56
C ASP A 148 -3.45 20.65 -7.03
N GLY A 149 -3.07 19.46 -7.52
CA GLY A 149 -3.62 18.19 -7.04
C GLY A 149 -2.89 17.62 -5.82
N VAL A 150 -1.58 17.80 -5.76
CA VAL A 150 -0.71 17.16 -4.75
C VAL A 150 -0.60 18.02 -3.48
N ASN A 151 -0.47 19.33 -3.59
CA ASN A 151 -0.26 20.24 -2.45
C ASN A 151 -1.34 20.13 -1.37
N PRO A 152 -2.66 20.02 -1.67
CA PRO A 152 -3.65 19.85 -0.62
C PRO A 152 -3.44 18.60 0.25
N PHE A 153 -2.93 17.51 -0.33
CA PHE A 153 -2.54 16.33 0.43
C PHE A 153 -1.28 16.58 1.27
N ILE A 154 -0.30 17.29 0.72
CA ILE A 154 0.94 17.66 1.44
C ILE A 154 0.61 18.49 2.66
N ASP A 155 -0.31 19.46 2.55
CA ASP A 155 -0.72 20.31 3.66
C ASP A 155 -1.30 19.48 4.81
N VAL A 156 -2.19 18.52 4.52
CA VAL A 156 -2.71 17.58 5.52
C VAL A 156 -1.59 16.69 6.09
N CYS A 157 -0.64 16.24 5.25
CA CYS A 157 0.51 15.46 5.73
C CYS A 157 1.39 16.24 6.71
N LYS A 158 1.60 17.54 6.48
CA LYS A 158 2.34 18.42 7.39
C LYS A 158 1.60 18.59 8.72
N GLU A 159 0.29 18.85 8.66
CA GLU A 159 -0.55 19.10 9.82
C GLU A 159 -0.72 17.85 10.69
N GLU A 160 -1.08 16.73 10.09
CA GLU A 160 -1.44 15.49 10.77
C GLU A 160 -0.26 14.48 10.86
N LYS A 161 0.93 14.86 10.37
CA LYS A 161 2.13 14.01 10.30
C LYS A 161 1.89 12.69 9.55
N LYS A 162 1.09 12.75 8.50
CA LYS A 162 0.76 11.64 7.59
C LYS A 162 1.74 11.59 6.42
N GLY A 163 1.54 10.69 5.46
CA GLY A 163 2.42 10.57 4.31
C GLY A 163 1.70 10.24 3.01
N LEU A 164 2.44 10.33 1.90
CA LEU A 164 1.96 10.02 0.55
C LEU A 164 2.88 9.02 -0.13
N PHE A 165 2.29 8.26 -1.05
CA PHE A 165 3.01 7.57 -2.11
C PHE A 165 2.45 8.03 -3.45
N ILE A 166 3.23 8.80 -4.19
CA ILE A 166 2.85 9.39 -5.48
C ILE A 166 3.21 8.43 -6.61
N LEU A 167 2.30 8.23 -7.56
CA LEU A 167 2.55 7.36 -8.72
C LEU A 167 3.66 7.95 -9.59
N VAL A 168 4.78 7.23 -9.74
CA VAL A 168 5.92 7.66 -10.56
C VAL A 168 6.12 6.72 -11.77
N LYS A 169 6.37 5.43 -11.51
CA LYS A 169 6.45 4.41 -12.55
C LYS A 169 5.64 3.19 -12.13
N THR A 170 4.54 2.95 -12.82
CA THR A 170 3.61 1.87 -12.47
C THR A 170 3.95 0.57 -13.18
N SER A 171 3.51 -0.57 -12.64
CA SER A 171 3.88 -1.91 -13.11
C SER A 171 3.00 -2.46 -14.25
N ASN A 172 1.91 -1.76 -14.59
CA ASN A 172 0.98 -2.21 -15.63
C ASN A 172 1.58 -2.15 -17.03
N PRO A 173 1.23 -3.05 -17.95
CA PRO A 173 1.81 -3.10 -19.31
C PRO A 173 1.71 -1.79 -20.09
N SER A 174 0.58 -1.07 -19.98
CA SER A 174 0.34 0.19 -20.70
C SER A 174 1.02 1.41 -20.06
N SER A 175 1.80 1.24 -19.00
CA SER A 175 2.46 2.38 -18.32
C SER A 175 3.36 3.18 -19.25
N GLY A 176 3.96 2.53 -20.24
CA GLY A 176 4.83 3.17 -21.24
C GLY A 176 4.12 4.13 -22.21
N GLU A 177 2.79 4.07 -22.34
CA GLU A 177 2.05 4.99 -23.22
C GLU A 177 2.25 6.45 -22.85
N PHE A 178 2.42 6.75 -21.57
CA PHE A 178 2.70 8.08 -21.04
C PHE A 178 4.04 8.15 -20.30
N GLN A 179 4.28 7.24 -19.37
CA GLN A 179 5.37 7.34 -18.41
C GLN A 179 6.76 7.26 -19.05
N ASP A 180 6.88 6.54 -20.19
CA ASP A 180 8.15 6.41 -20.94
C ASP A 180 8.30 7.45 -22.05
N ARG A 181 7.33 8.35 -22.24
CA ARG A 181 7.46 9.43 -23.24
C ARG A 181 8.55 10.39 -22.84
N LEU A 182 9.35 10.79 -23.84
CA LEU A 182 10.45 11.70 -23.65
C LEU A 182 9.99 13.15 -23.70
N ILE A 183 10.38 13.91 -22.71
CA ILE A 183 10.26 15.36 -22.64
C ILE A 183 11.69 15.89 -22.50
N ASP A 184 12.16 16.68 -23.48
CA ASP A 184 13.54 17.17 -23.55
C ASP A 184 14.60 16.06 -23.41
N GLY A 185 14.31 14.89 -24.01
CA GLY A 185 15.20 13.72 -24.00
C GLY A 185 15.16 12.86 -22.74
N ARG A 186 14.28 13.16 -21.78
CA ARG A 186 14.14 12.43 -20.53
C ARG A 186 12.74 11.81 -20.37
N PRO A 187 12.62 10.59 -19.86
CA PRO A 187 11.32 9.97 -19.65
C PRO A 187 10.47 10.75 -18.64
N LEU A 188 9.15 10.80 -18.89
CA LEU A 188 8.21 11.50 -17.99
C LEU A 188 8.30 11.00 -16.54
N TYR A 189 8.50 9.69 -16.32
CA TYR A 189 8.61 9.14 -14.96
C TYR A 189 9.79 9.72 -14.16
N GLU A 190 10.91 10.11 -14.81
CA GLU A 190 12.03 10.76 -14.14
C GLU A 190 11.66 12.18 -13.68
N LEU A 191 10.98 12.94 -14.56
CA LEU A 191 10.51 14.29 -14.21
C LEU A 191 9.50 14.25 -13.05
N VAL A 192 8.61 13.26 -13.05
CA VAL A 192 7.70 13.05 -11.91
C VAL A 192 8.47 12.69 -10.64
N GLY A 193 9.50 11.84 -10.75
CA GLY A 193 10.38 11.50 -9.62
C GLY A 193 11.08 12.73 -9.03
N GLU A 194 11.59 13.64 -9.87
CA GLU A 194 12.16 14.92 -9.43
C GLU A 194 11.14 15.78 -8.68
N LYS A 195 9.91 15.86 -9.19
CA LYS A 195 8.83 16.59 -8.50
C LYS A 195 8.49 15.96 -7.15
N VAL A 196 8.51 14.62 -7.02
CA VAL A 196 8.32 13.94 -5.73
C VAL A 196 9.42 14.33 -4.75
N ALA A 197 10.68 14.36 -5.18
CA ALA A 197 11.80 14.79 -4.36
C ALA A 197 11.66 16.26 -3.94
N GLU A 198 11.25 17.15 -4.87
CA GLU A 198 10.98 18.57 -4.60
C GLU A 198 9.85 18.74 -3.58
N TRP A 199 8.69 18.13 -3.80
CA TRP A 199 7.55 18.18 -2.86
C TRP A 199 7.90 17.60 -1.49
N GLY A 200 8.78 16.62 -1.46
CA GLY A 200 9.21 15.97 -0.21
C GLY A 200 10.25 16.74 0.58
N ALA A 201 10.94 17.71 -0.03
CA ALA A 201 12.06 18.40 0.60
C ALA A 201 11.68 19.15 1.88
N GLU A 202 10.47 19.71 1.95
CA GLU A 202 9.93 20.42 3.11
C GLU A 202 9.10 19.54 4.06
N CYS A 203 9.00 18.23 3.77
CA CYS A 203 8.18 17.27 4.51
C CYS A 203 9.05 16.15 5.08
N MET A 204 10.12 16.49 5.78
CA MET A 204 11.08 15.51 6.30
C MET A 204 10.68 14.99 7.68
N GLY A 205 10.82 13.64 7.84
CA GLY A 205 11.01 13.01 9.13
C GLY A 205 12.48 13.09 9.54
N ASP A 206 12.95 12.12 10.33
CA ASP A 206 14.34 12.10 10.81
C ASP A 206 15.33 11.89 9.66
N GLU A 207 15.11 10.86 8.84
CA GLU A 207 15.99 10.48 7.73
C GLU A 207 15.30 10.53 6.38
N TYR A 208 13.99 10.27 6.33
CA TYR A 208 13.18 10.15 5.12
C TYR A 208 12.04 11.17 5.07
N SER A 209 11.63 11.49 3.85
CA SER A 209 10.47 12.35 3.61
C SER A 209 9.14 11.63 3.91
N TYR A 210 8.12 12.39 4.33
CA TYR A 210 6.73 11.94 4.37
C TYR A 210 6.15 11.69 2.97
N ILE A 211 6.82 12.23 1.93
CA ILE A 211 6.40 12.10 0.53
C ILE A 211 7.25 11.05 -0.16
N GLY A 212 6.62 9.94 -0.46
CA GLY A 212 7.20 8.79 -1.15
C GLY A 212 6.67 8.62 -2.57
N ALA A 213 7.13 7.57 -3.23
CA ALA A 213 6.79 7.25 -4.61
C ALA A 213 6.29 5.82 -4.74
N VAL A 214 5.42 5.55 -5.73
CA VAL A 214 5.12 4.20 -6.20
C VAL A 214 5.97 3.91 -7.43
N VAL A 215 6.81 2.87 -7.34
CA VAL A 215 7.65 2.40 -8.46
C VAL A 215 7.55 0.87 -8.54
N GLY A 216 7.03 0.37 -9.66
CA GLY A 216 6.76 -1.05 -9.86
C GLY A 216 8.02 -1.93 -9.93
N ALA A 217 7.95 -3.12 -9.36
CA ALA A 217 9.03 -4.12 -9.34
C ALA A 217 9.43 -4.64 -10.73
N THR A 218 8.59 -4.44 -11.75
CA THR A 218 8.77 -4.96 -13.11
C THR A 218 9.96 -4.32 -13.85
N TYR A 219 10.46 -3.18 -13.34
CA TYR A 219 11.50 -2.38 -14.01
C TYR A 219 12.67 -2.07 -13.06
N PRO A 220 13.54 -3.06 -12.72
CA PRO A 220 14.64 -2.88 -11.76
C PRO A 220 15.60 -1.73 -12.11
N GLU A 221 15.96 -1.56 -13.39
CA GLU A 221 16.87 -0.49 -13.84
C GLU A 221 16.23 0.91 -13.64
N MET A 222 14.92 1.03 -13.87
CA MET A 222 14.21 2.29 -13.58
C MET A 222 14.18 2.58 -12.08
N GLY A 223 14.03 1.53 -11.25
CA GLY A 223 14.15 1.64 -9.80
C GLY A 223 15.49 2.20 -9.35
N LYS A 224 16.58 1.76 -9.98
CA LYS A 224 17.95 2.25 -9.72
C LYS A 224 18.12 3.74 -10.07
N VAL A 225 17.57 4.18 -11.21
CA VAL A 225 17.59 5.59 -11.61
C VAL A 225 16.75 6.41 -10.65
N LEU A 226 15.52 5.98 -10.37
CA LEU A 226 14.59 6.70 -9.49
C LEU A 226 15.09 6.76 -8.04
N ARG A 227 15.78 5.72 -7.54
CA ARG A 227 16.42 5.76 -6.22
C ARG A 227 17.43 6.90 -6.11
N LYS A 228 18.22 7.15 -7.17
CA LYS A 228 19.19 8.27 -7.21
C LYS A 228 18.49 9.63 -7.27
N ILE A 229 17.38 9.72 -8.00
CA ILE A 229 16.59 10.96 -8.12
C ILE A 229 15.91 11.29 -6.78
N MET A 230 15.41 10.27 -6.06
CA MET A 230 14.63 10.41 -4.83
C MET A 230 15.33 9.76 -3.62
N PRO A 231 16.55 10.18 -3.22
CA PRO A 231 17.33 9.49 -2.20
C PRO A 231 16.65 9.48 -0.81
N LYS A 232 15.81 10.47 -0.54
CA LYS A 232 15.11 10.63 0.74
C LYS A 232 13.65 10.18 0.72
N SER A 233 13.08 9.84 -0.43
CA SER A 233 11.71 9.35 -0.53
C SER A 233 11.65 7.85 -0.33
N TYR A 234 10.67 7.38 0.45
CA TYR A 234 10.36 5.95 0.51
C TYR A 234 9.70 5.50 -0.79
N ILE A 235 10.06 4.34 -1.28
CA ILE A 235 9.46 3.75 -2.49
C ILE A 235 8.54 2.60 -2.08
N LEU A 236 7.26 2.71 -2.41
CA LEU A 236 6.32 1.60 -2.38
C LEU A 236 6.46 0.82 -3.69
N VAL A 237 6.84 -0.45 -3.58
CA VAL A 237 7.18 -1.32 -4.71
C VAL A 237 6.12 -2.41 -4.90
N PRO A 238 5.08 -2.19 -5.72
CA PRO A 238 4.13 -3.25 -6.09
C PRO A 238 4.72 -4.18 -7.15
N GLY A 239 4.16 -5.43 -7.22
CA GLY A 239 4.48 -6.39 -8.27
C GLY A 239 5.41 -7.54 -7.86
N TYR A 240 5.72 -7.67 -6.57
CA TYR A 240 6.48 -8.82 -6.06
C TYR A 240 5.70 -10.13 -6.24
N GLY A 241 6.39 -11.18 -6.68
CA GLY A 241 5.86 -12.52 -6.87
C GLY A 241 4.90 -12.61 -8.05
N ALA A 242 3.69 -12.13 -7.91
CA ALA A 242 2.60 -12.27 -8.88
C ALA A 242 2.88 -11.65 -10.27
N GLN A 243 3.80 -10.68 -10.34
CA GLN A 243 4.25 -10.05 -11.60
C GLN A 243 5.72 -10.36 -11.92
N GLY A 244 6.30 -11.36 -11.24
CA GLY A 244 7.63 -11.88 -11.52
C GLY A 244 8.79 -11.26 -10.75
N GLY A 245 8.55 -10.22 -9.93
CA GLY A 245 9.58 -9.60 -9.08
C GLY A 245 10.06 -10.56 -7.99
N LYS A 246 11.37 -10.70 -7.83
CA LYS A 246 12.05 -11.47 -6.78
C LYS A 246 12.93 -10.56 -5.94
N GLY A 247 13.29 -10.97 -4.73
CA GLY A 247 14.10 -10.16 -3.81
C GLY A 247 15.36 -9.58 -4.47
N LYS A 248 16.10 -10.37 -5.24
CA LYS A 248 17.31 -9.94 -5.96
C LYS A 248 17.09 -8.78 -6.95
N ASP A 249 15.90 -8.69 -7.55
CA ASP A 249 15.57 -7.67 -8.53
C ASP A 249 15.19 -6.34 -7.83
N LEU A 250 14.91 -6.40 -6.52
CA LEU A 250 14.41 -5.28 -5.73
C LEU A 250 15.49 -4.54 -4.95
N VAL A 251 16.70 -5.11 -4.83
CA VAL A 251 17.79 -4.50 -4.03
C VAL A 251 18.12 -3.06 -4.45
N HIS A 252 17.89 -2.72 -5.71
CA HIS A 252 18.16 -1.38 -6.27
C HIS A 252 17.15 -0.29 -5.82
N PHE A 253 16.00 -0.69 -5.27
CA PHE A 253 15.02 0.25 -4.71
C PHE A 253 15.41 0.74 -3.31
N PHE A 254 16.27 -0.01 -2.63
CA PHE A 254 16.73 0.27 -1.27
C PHE A 254 18.02 1.10 -1.28
N ASN A 255 18.18 1.92 -0.25
CA ASN A 255 19.45 2.58 0.06
C ASN A 255 20.46 1.56 0.61
N GLU A 256 21.69 2.02 0.87
CA GLU A 256 22.78 1.16 1.38
C GLU A 256 22.50 0.60 2.79
N ASP A 257 21.71 1.32 3.58
CA ASP A 257 21.27 0.94 4.92
C ASP A 257 20.16 -0.14 4.93
N GLY A 258 19.71 -0.61 3.77
CA GLY A 258 18.62 -1.56 3.63
C GLY A 258 17.21 -0.96 3.82
N LEU A 259 17.10 0.36 3.88
CA LEU A 259 15.86 1.12 4.02
C LEU A 259 15.50 1.86 2.72
N GLY A 260 14.49 2.72 2.76
CA GLY A 260 14.06 3.56 1.63
C GLY A 260 13.06 2.89 0.70
N ALA A 261 12.72 1.61 0.91
CA ALA A 261 11.66 0.95 0.16
C ALA A 261 10.81 0.04 1.05
N ILE A 262 9.57 -0.19 0.62
CA ILE A 262 8.65 -1.18 1.19
C ILE A 262 7.98 -1.94 0.04
N VAL A 263 8.05 -3.26 0.08
CA VAL A 263 7.63 -4.13 -1.02
C VAL A 263 6.24 -4.68 -0.77
N ASN A 264 5.33 -4.48 -1.74
CA ASN A 264 3.95 -4.96 -1.63
C ASN A 264 3.76 -6.30 -2.33
N SER A 265 3.11 -7.22 -1.62
CA SER A 265 2.48 -8.40 -2.20
C SER A 265 1.03 -8.48 -1.73
N SER A 266 0.10 -8.69 -2.66
CA SER A 266 -1.34 -8.87 -2.38
C SER A 266 -1.74 -10.32 -2.62
N ARG A 267 -2.08 -10.68 -3.87
CA ARG A 267 -2.54 -12.03 -4.23
C ARG A 267 -1.61 -13.14 -3.76
N GLY A 268 -0.29 -12.90 -3.82
CA GLY A 268 0.72 -13.87 -3.40
C GLY A 268 0.61 -14.27 -1.93
N ILE A 269 0.05 -13.39 -1.10
CA ILE A 269 -0.15 -13.59 0.34
C ILE A 269 -1.61 -13.95 0.64
N ILE A 270 -2.56 -13.09 0.28
CA ILE A 270 -3.95 -13.26 0.72
C ILE A 270 -4.65 -14.47 0.08
N ALA A 271 -4.19 -14.91 -1.11
CA ALA A 271 -4.67 -16.11 -1.78
C ALA A 271 -3.61 -17.21 -1.82
N ALA A 272 -2.65 -17.22 -0.89
CA ALA A 272 -1.57 -18.20 -0.83
C ALA A 272 -2.08 -19.64 -0.80
N TYR A 273 -3.13 -19.92 -0.03
CA TYR A 273 -3.72 -21.27 0.10
C TYR A 273 -4.14 -21.91 -1.23
N LYS A 274 -4.33 -21.09 -2.29
CA LYS A 274 -4.65 -21.57 -3.67
C LYS A 274 -3.41 -21.94 -4.49
N GLN A 275 -2.22 -21.62 -3.99
CA GLN A 275 -0.95 -21.91 -4.66
C GLN A 275 -0.45 -23.29 -4.24
N GLU A 276 0.17 -24.02 -5.17
CA GLU A 276 0.70 -25.36 -4.94
C GLU A 276 1.66 -25.42 -3.74
N ALA A 277 2.53 -24.40 -3.60
CA ALA A 277 3.49 -24.32 -2.50
C ALA A 277 2.85 -24.30 -1.10
N TYR A 278 1.60 -23.86 -0.99
CA TYR A 278 0.85 -23.74 0.26
C TYR A 278 -0.39 -24.64 0.32
N ALA A 279 -0.59 -25.54 -0.64
CA ALA A 279 -1.77 -26.41 -0.74
C ALA A 279 -1.99 -27.28 0.52
N LYS A 280 -0.91 -27.58 1.26
CA LYS A 280 -0.96 -28.34 2.52
C LYS A 280 -1.84 -27.72 3.60
N PHE A 281 -2.05 -26.39 3.57
CA PHE A 281 -2.88 -25.70 4.55
C PHE A 281 -4.38 -25.87 4.29
N GLY A 282 -4.77 -26.04 3.02
CA GLY A 282 -6.18 -26.09 2.63
C GLY A 282 -6.87 -24.71 2.80
N ALA A 283 -8.14 -24.68 2.42
CA ALA A 283 -8.95 -23.47 2.51
C ALA A 283 -9.32 -23.09 3.96
N GLU A 284 -9.45 -24.07 4.84
CA GLU A 284 -9.80 -23.84 6.26
C GLU A 284 -8.68 -23.11 7.03
N ASN A 285 -7.42 -23.30 6.63
CA ASN A 285 -6.26 -22.67 7.26
C ASN A 285 -5.60 -21.64 6.33
N PHE A 286 -6.41 -20.91 5.56
CA PHE A 286 -5.90 -19.90 4.61
C PHE A 286 -5.06 -18.81 5.27
N GLY A 287 -5.37 -18.44 6.50
CA GLY A 287 -4.59 -17.50 7.29
C GLY A 287 -3.18 -18.01 7.59
N ASP A 288 -3.02 -19.29 7.90
CA ASP A 288 -1.70 -19.91 8.12
C ASP A 288 -0.91 -20.03 6.82
N ALA A 289 -1.58 -20.25 5.67
CA ALA A 289 -0.98 -20.16 4.35
C ALA A 289 -0.47 -18.74 4.06
N SER A 290 -1.25 -17.71 4.41
CA SER A 290 -0.85 -16.30 4.30
C SER A 290 0.38 -15.98 5.15
N ARG A 291 0.43 -16.48 6.40
CA ARG A 291 1.59 -16.34 7.28
C ARG A 291 2.85 -16.97 6.65
N ALA A 292 2.75 -18.21 6.19
CA ALA A 292 3.88 -18.90 5.53
C ALA A 292 4.37 -18.15 4.28
N ALA A 293 3.47 -17.55 3.51
CA ALA A 293 3.83 -16.73 2.35
C ALA A 293 4.53 -15.42 2.75
N VAL A 294 4.11 -14.79 3.85
CA VAL A 294 4.80 -13.62 4.44
C VAL A 294 6.21 -14.00 4.89
N GLU A 295 6.37 -15.09 5.63
CA GLU A 295 7.68 -15.57 6.09
C GLU A 295 8.63 -15.86 4.92
N ALA A 296 8.13 -16.49 3.87
CA ALA A 296 8.90 -16.75 2.65
C ALA A 296 9.33 -15.46 1.94
N MET A 297 8.44 -14.47 1.85
CA MET A 297 8.74 -13.16 1.25
C MET A 297 9.79 -12.39 2.07
N ILE A 298 9.68 -12.41 3.40
CA ILE A 298 10.66 -11.79 4.30
C ILE A 298 12.05 -12.42 4.07
N ALA A 299 12.12 -13.75 4.05
CA ALA A 299 13.38 -14.48 3.84
C ALA A 299 14.02 -14.15 2.48
N ASP A 300 13.25 -14.09 1.39
CA ASP A 300 13.74 -13.77 0.05
C ASP A 300 14.30 -12.34 -0.02
N ILE A 301 13.57 -11.36 0.50
CA ILE A 301 13.99 -9.94 0.44
C ILE A 301 15.17 -9.71 1.38
N SER A 302 15.12 -10.19 2.63
CA SER A 302 16.20 -10.00 3.59
C SER A 302 17.48 -10.71 3.15
N GLY A 303 17.37 -11.92 2.56
CA GLY A 303 18.50 -12.63 1.99
C GLY A 303 19.14 -11.87 0.82
N ALA A 304 18.33 -11.29 -0.05
CA ALA A 304 18.80 -10.48 -1.17
C ALA A 304 19.49 -9.19 -0.71
N LEU A 305 18.96 -8.52 0.32
CA LEU A 305 19.56 -7.31 0.89
C LEU A 305 20.87 -7.61 1.61
N ALA A 306 20.99 -8.74 2.30
CA ALA A 306 22.23 -9.16 2.95
C ALA A 306 23.34 -9.54 1.98
N ALA A 307 22.98 -9.90 0.73
CA ALA A 307 23.93 -10.25 -0.34
C ALA A 307 24.30 -9.04 -1.23
N LYS A 308 23.74 -7.83 -0.99
CA LYS A 308 24.03 -6.60 -1.72
C LYS A 308 25.40 -6.03 -1.32
#